data_6503916a39cd4dbad6e4d862683d262c
#
_entry.id   6503916a39cd4dbad6e4d862683d262c
#
_cell.length_a   1.000
_cell.length_b   1.000
_cell.length_c   1.000
_cell.angle_alpha   90.00
_cell.angle_beta   90.00
_cell.angle_gamma   90.00
#
_symmetry.space_group_name_H-M   'P 1'
#
loop_
_entity.id
_entity.type
_entity.pdbx_description
1 polymer ?
#
loop_
_entity_poly.entity_id
_entity_poly.type
_entity_poly.pdbx_seq_one_letter_code
_entity_poly.pdbx_strand_id
1 'polypeptide(L)'
;MPRAAARKPTDAELGILRVLWDRGPSTVRQVHEVLGRERASAYTTTLKLLQIMTDKGLVERDERDRTHVYRARLSEEQTQRQLIRDLLDRAFGGSAMKLVMQALSARRATQEELGEIRKLIEASRDGREIRDERD
;
A
#
# COMPACT_ATOMS: atom_id res chain seq x y z
N MET A 1 -2.10 -15.90 19.60
CA MET A 1 -1.11 -15.03 19.07
C MET A 1 -1.72 -13.81 18.44
N PRO A 2 -1.40 -12.67 18.92
CA PRO A 2 -1.93 -11.51 18.27
C PRO A 2 -1.44 -11.54 16.83
N ARG A 3 -2.36 -11.31 15.96
CA ARG A 3 -1.96 -11.18 14.60
C ARG A 3 -1.04 -9.98 14.56
N ALA A 4 0.21 -10.24 14.31
CA ALA A 4 1.10 -9.14 14.10
C ALA A 4 0.48 -8.24 13.07
N ALA A 5 0.84 -6.99 13.08
CA ALA A 5 0.50 -6.12 11.97
C ALA A 5 0.81 -6.90 10.71
N ALA A 6 -0.01 -6.74 9.70
CA ALA A 6 0.16 -7.46 8.47
C ALA A 6 1.62 -7.36 8.05
N ARG A 7 2.17 -8.47 7.60
CA ARG A 7 3.54 -8.47 7.13
C ARG A 7 3.67 -7.53 5.95
N LYS A 8 4.87 -6.97 5.83
CA LYS A 8 5.15 -6.09 4.72
C LYS A 8 4.93 -6.84 3.40
N PRO A 9 4.17 -6.28 2.47
CA PRO A 9 3.92 -6.95 1.21
C PRO A 9 5.14 -6.99 0.30
N THR A 10 5.25 -8.04 -0.49
CA THR A 10 6.24 -8.12 -1.55
C THR A 10 5.81 -7.22 -2.71
N ASP A 11 6.69 -7.03 -3.68
CA ASP A 11 6.36 -6.23 -4.86
C ASP A 11 5.17 -6.78 -5.61
N ALA A 12 5.10 -8.10 -5.78
CA ALA A 12 3.99 -8.72 -6.46
C ALA A 12 2.68 -8.52 -5.69
N GLU A 13 2.76 -8.64 -4.37
CA GLU A 13 1.60 -8.43 -3.50
C GLU A 13 1.13 -6.98 -3.52
N LEU A 14 2.07 -6.03 -3.56
CA LEU A 14 1.71 -4.63 -3.69
C LEU A 14 0.97 -4.37 -5.00
N GLY A 15 1.38 -5.02 -6.08
CA GLY A 15 0.67 -4.90 -7.34
C GLY A 15 -0.79 -5.31 -7.22
N ILE A 16 -1.05 -6.40 -6.51
CA ILE A 16 -2.42 -6.86 -6.28
C ILE A 16 -3.17 -5.87 -5.38
N LEU A 17 -2.53 -5.40 -4.31
CA LEU A 17 -3.17 -4.43 -3.43
C LEU A 17 -3.57 -3.16 -4.18
N ARG A 18 -2.73 -2.68 -5.10
CA ARG A 18 -3.08 -1.51 -5.91
C ARG A 18 -4.37 -1.72 -6.70
N VAL A 19 -4.53 -2.90 -7.26
CA VAL A 19 -5.75 -3.22 -7.99
C VAL A 19 -6.95 -3.16 -7.05
N LEU A 20 -6.82 -3.76 -5.86
CA LEU A 20 -7.90 -3.78 -4.89
C LEU A 20 -8.23 -2.39 -4.35
N TRP A 21 -7.22 -1.55 -4.15
CA TRP A 21 -7.47 -0.16 -3.71
C TRP A 21 -8.14 0.66 -4.80
N ASP A 22 -7.74 0.47 -6.06
CA ASP A 22 -8.30 1.23 -7.17
C ASP A 22 -9.70 0.79 -7.56
N ARG A 23 -9.91 -0.50 -7.62
CA ARG A 23 -11.17 -1.06 -8.11
C ARG A 23 -12.15 -1.43 -7.00
N GLY A 24 -11.64 -1.64 -5.80
CA GLY A 24 -12.44 -2.17 -4.71
C GLY A 24 -12.42 -3.70 -4.71
N PRO A 25 -13.28 -4.32 -3.90
CA PRO A 25 -13.31 -5.78 -3.79
C PRO A 25 -13.42 -6.44 -5.17
N SER A 26 -12.62 -7.46 -5.40
CA SER A 26 -12.50 -8.06 -6.73
C SER A 26 -12.31 -9.58 -6.63
N THR A 27 -12.72 -10.28 -7.68
CA THR A 27 -12.46 -11.70 -7.81
C THR A 27 -11.04 -11.92 -8.33
N VAL A 28 -10.57 -13.16 -8.24
CA VAL A 28 -9.25 -13.51 -8.80
C VAL A 28 -9.20 -13.16 -10.29
N ARG A 29 -10.26 -13.47 -11.00
CA ARG A 29 -10.32 -13.18 -12.43
C ARG A 29 -10.18 -11.69 -12.72
N GLN A 30 -10.88 -10.86 -11.95
CA GLN A 30 -10.82 -9.41 -12.15
C GLN A 30 -9.43 -8.87 -11.85
N VAL A 31 -8.79 -9.36 -10.79
CA VAL A 31 -7.43 -8.95 -10.48
C VAL A 31 -6.48 -9.40 -11.59
N HIS A 32 -6.62 -10.63 -12.03
CA HIS A 32 -5.77 -11.17 -13.08
C HIS A 32 -5.92 -10.42 -14.39
N GLU A 33 -7.14 -10.02 -14.73
CA GLU A 33 -7.37 -9.26 -15.98
C GLU A 33 -6.58 -7.95 -16.00
N VAL A 34 -6.46 -7.30 -14.85
CA VAL A 34 -5.68 -6.07 -14.77
C VAL A 34 -4.18 -6.37 -14.82
N LEU A 35 -3.71 -7.30 -13.99
CA LEU A 35 -2.29 -7.57 -13.84
C LEU A 35 -1.72 -8.40 -14.98
N GLY A 36 -2.51 -9.30 -15.53
CA GLY A 36 -2.05 -10.16 -16.61
C GLY A 36 -1.59 -9.40 -17.82
N ARG A 37 -2.19 -8.25 -18.06
CA ARG A 37 -1.81 -7.39 -19.19
C ARG A 37 -0.41 -6.82 -19.01
N GLU A 38 -0.03 -6.56 -17.77
CA GLU A 38 1.24 -5.93 -17.46
C GLU A 38 2.36 -6.94 -17.27
N ARG A 39 2.04 -8.11 -16.73
CA ARG A 39 3.07 -9.06 -16.29
C ARG A 39 3.05 -10.39 -17.00
N ALA A 40 2.08 -10.64 -17.84
CA ALA A 40 1.95 -11.91 -18.54
C ALA A 40 2.01 -13.12 -17.61
N SER A 41 1.46 -12.97 -16.39
CA SER A 41 1.45 -14.04 -15.41
C SER A 41 0.28 -14.98 -15.63
N ALA A 42 0.43 -16.22 -15.17
CA ALA A 42 -0.65 -17.19 -15.24
C ALA A 42 -1.71 -16.88 -14.20
N TYR A 43 -2.95 -17.22 -14.50
CA TYR A 43 -4.07 -17.09 -13.57
C TYR A 43 -3.79 -17.80 -12.25
N THR A 44 -3.18 -18.97 -12.31
CA THR A 44 -2.87 -19.74 -11.10
C THR A 44 -1.87 -18.99 -10.21
N THR A 45 -0.98 -18.19 -10.78
CA THR A 45 -0.05 -17.39 -10.00
C THR A 45 -0.81 -16.32 -9.21
N THR A 46 -1.75 -15.64 -9.85
CA THR A 46 -2.57 -14.64 -9.17
C THR A 46 -3.39 -15.28 -8.04
N LEU A 47 -3.98 -16.43 -8.32
CA LEU A 47 -4.75 -17.16 -7.31
C LEU A 47 -3.88 -17.52 -6.12
N LYS A 48 -2.70 -18.05 -6.38
CA LYS A 48 -1.80 -18.46 -5.30
C LYS A 48 -1.35 -17.26 -4.47
N LEU A 49 -1.04 -16.14 -5.13
CA LEU A 49 -0.66 -14.92 -4.42
C LEU A 49 -1.79 -14.43 -3.50
N LEU A 50 -3.01 -14.43 -4.00
CA LEU A 50 -4.15 -14.02 -3.17
C LEU A 50 -4.36 -14.95 -1.99
N GLN A 51 -4.11 -16.24 -2.16
CA GLN A 51 -4.20 -17.20 -1.06
C GLN A 51 -3.13 -16.92 -0.01
N ILE A 52 -1.92 -16.66 -0.45
CA ILE A 52 -0.82 -16.30 0.45
C ILE A 52 -1.13 -15.00 1.18
N MET A 53 -1.66 -14.02 0.46
CA MET A 53 -2.00 -12.72 1.05
C MET A 53 -3.12 -12.83 2.08
N THR A 54 -4.05 -13.75 1.86
CA THR A 54 -5.10 -14.03 2.84
C THR A 54 -4.48 -14.57 4.13
N ASP A 55 -3.56 -15.50 4.00
CA ASP A 55 -2.88 -16.09 5.15
C ASP A 55 -2.02 -15.06 5.88
N LYS A 56 -1.42 -14.14 5.15
CA LYS A 56 -0.61 -13.07 5.74
C LYS A 56 -1.44 -11.98 6.39
N GLY A 57 -2.74 -11.93 6.12
CA GLY A 57 -3.59 -10.88 6.64
C GLY A 57 -3.54 -9.60 5.83
N LEU A 58 -3.08 -9.66 4.58
CA LEU A 58 -3.06 -8.49 3.70
C LEU A 58 -4.39 -8.26 3.02
N VAL A 59 -5.14 -9.33 2.80
CA VAL A 59 -6.47 -9.26 2.20
C VAL A 59 -7.42 -10.13 3.00
N GLU A 60 -8.71 -9.86 2.83
CA GLU A 60 -9.79 -10.67 3.38
C GLU A 60 -10.58 -11.25 2.24
N ARG A 61 -11.00 -12.49 2.41
CA ARG A 61 -11.75 -13.22 1.39
C ARG A 61 -13.20 -13.36 1.82
N ASP A 62 -14.10 -12.95 0.96
CA ASP A 62 -15.53 -13.14 1.16
C ASP A 62 -15.94 -14.38 0.38
N GLU A 63 -16.40 -15.39 1.10
CA GLU A 63 -16.73 -16.68 0.52
C GLU A 63 -18.24 -16.91 0.46
N ARG A 64 -19.05 -15.88 0.67
CA ARG A 64 -20.50 -16.05 0.71
C ARG A 64 -21.06 -16.56 -0.60
N ASP A 65 -20.45 -16.15 -1.70
CA ASP A 65 -20.87 -16.61 -3.01
C ASP A 65 -19.95 -17.69 -3.52
N ARG A 66 -20.35 -18.32 -4.60
CA ARG A 66 -19.56 -19.35 -5.25
C ARG A 66 -18.19 -18.81 -5.65
N THR A 67 -18.16 -17.61 -6.15
CA THR A 67 -16.91 -16.95 -6.54
C THR A 67 -16.46 -16.12 -5.36
N HIS A 68 -15.24 -16.37 -4.91
CA HIS A 68 -14.68 -15.61 -3.79
C HIS A 68 -14.28 -14.20 -4.22
N VAL A 69 -14.53 -13.24 -3.34
CA VAL A 69 -14.18 -11.85 -3.57
C VAL A 69 -13.14 -11.45 -2.53
N TYR A 70 -12.10 -10.79 -2.97
CA TYR A 70 -11.00 -10.36 -2.12
C TYR A 70 -11.01 -8.85 -1.96
N ARG A 71 -10.68 -8.38 -0.78
CA ARG A 71 -10.53 -6.95 -0.53
C ARG A 71 -9.29 -6.70 0.31
N ALA A 72 -8.69 -5.53 0.15
CA ALA A 72 -7.54 -5.16 0.95
C ALA A 72 -7.98 -4.99 2.41
N ARG A 73 -7.21 -5.56 3.32
CA ARG A 73 -7.52 -5.43 4.75
C ARG A 73 -7.16 -4.04 5.26
N LEU A 74 -6.04 -3.50 4.78
CA LEU A 74 -5.61 -2.16 5.16
C LEU A 74 -5.78 -1.22 3.98
N SER A 75 -6.00 0.04 4.28
CA SER A 75 -6.09 1.05 3.24
C SER A 75 -4.72 1.30 2.61
N GLU A 76 -4.73 1.97 1.47
CA GLU A 76 -3.50 2.37 0.81
C GLU A 76 -2.64 3.22 1.74
N GLU A 77 -3.26 4.20 2.40
CA GLU A 77 -2.54 5.09 3.31
C GLU A 77 -1.94 4.35 4.49
N GLN A 78 -2.67 3.39 5.04
CA GLN A 78 -2.16 2.59 6.15
C GLN A 78 -0.95 1.78 5.74
N THR A 79 -1.01 1.19 4.55
CA THR A 79 0.11 0.40 4.03
C THR A 79 1.30 1.29 3.73
N GLN A 80 1.07 2.44 3.11
CA GLN A 80 2.15 3.40 2.84
C GLN A 80 2.84 3.84 4.12
N ARG A 81 2.07 4.14 5.15
CA ARG A 81 2.64 4.55 6.43
C ARG A 81 3.50 3.46 7.04
N GLN A 82 3.02 2.23 6.97
CA GLN A 82 3.76 1.08 7.50
C GLN A 82 5.09 0.91 6.75
N LEU A 83 5.07 1.02 5.44
CA LEU A 83 6.27 0.91 4.62
C LEU A 83 7.25 2.05 4.92
N ILE A 84 6.73 3.26 5.09
CA ILE A 84 7.57 4.42 5.39
C ILE A 84 8.24 4.29 6.76
N ARG A 85 7.50 3.83 7.77
CA ARG A 85 8.09 3.62 9.09
C ARG A 85 9.25 2.63 9.03
N ASP A 86 9.04 1.53 8.33
CA ASP A 86 10.07 0.53 8.19
C ASP A 86 11.30 1.10 7.48
N LEU A 87 11.06 1.84 6.42
CA LEU A 87 12.15 2.43 5.64
C LEU A 87 12.91 3.48 6.45
N LEU A 88 12.20 4.31 7.20
CA LEU A 88 12.83 5.31 8.07
C LEU A 88 13.79 4.66 9.06
N ASP A 89 13.34 3.59 9.70
CA ASP A 89 14.15 2.91 10.71
C ASP A 89 15.32 2.16 10.11
N ARG A 90 15.10 1.50 8.98
CA ARG A 90 16.12 0.63 8.42
C ARG A 90 17.14 1.33 7.55
N ALA A 91 16.72 2.35 6.82
CA ALA A 91 17.59 2.97 5.83
C ALA A 91 17.94 4.43 6.12
N PHE A 92 17.15 5.13 6.92
CA PHE A 92 17.32 6.57 7.11
C PHE A 92 17.61 6.95 8.55
N GLY A 93 17.89 5.98 9.40
CA GLY A 93 18.22 6.27 10.80
C GLY A 93 17.16 7.06 11.54
N GLY A 94 15.90 6.90 11.14
CA GLY A 94 14.78 7.61 11.75
C GLY A 94 14.59 9.03 11.26
N SER A 95 15.38 9.48 10.28
CA SER A 95 15.32 10.88 9.83
C SER A 95 14.34 11.08 8.69
N ALA A 96 13.21 11.71 8.99
CA ALA A 96 12.23 12.08 7.99
C ALA A 96 12.83 13.06 6.97
N MET A 97 13.69 13.96 7.43
CA MET A 97 14.34 14.92 6.54
C MET A 97 15.15 14.22 5.46
N LYS A 98 15.95 13.24 5.86
CA LYS A 98 16.77 12.50 4.90
C LYS A 98 15.92 11.78 3.88
N LEU A 99 14.82 11.19 4.34
CA LEU A 99 13.89 10.49 3.45
C LEU A 99 13.27 11.46 2.44
N VAL A 100 12.79 12.61 2.92
CA VAL A 100 12.16 13.61 2.05
C VAL A 100 13.15 14.12 1.02
N MET A 101 14.39 14.40 1.44
CA MET A 101 15.41 14.86 0.51
C MET A 101 15.66 13.85 -0.60
N GLN A 102 15.78 12.59 -0.24
CA GLN A 102 16.00 11.55 -1.25
C GLN A 102 14.79 11.35 -2.14
N ALA A 103 13.59 11.42 -1.57
CA ALA A 103 12.37 11.27 -2.35
C ALA A 103 12.27 12.35 -3.42
N LEU A 104 12.54 13.60 -3.04
CA LEU A 104 12.46 14.71 -3.98
C LEU A 104 13.58 14.67 -5.03
N SER A 105 14.72 14.05 -4.68
CA SER A 105 15.83 13.89 -5.63
C SER A 105 15.57 12.73 -6.60
N ALA A 106 14.91 11.68 -6.12
CA ALA A 106 14.70 10.47 -6.91
C ALA A 106 13.62 10.66 -7.98
N ARG A 107 12.60 11.43 -7.67
CA ARG A 107 11.51 11.70 -8.60
C ARG A 107 11.12 13.17 -8.54
N ARG A 108 10.91 13.72 -9.71
CA ARG A 108 10.49 15.12 -9.79
C ARG A 108 9.06 15.24 -9.30
N ALA A 109 8.86 16.15 -8.35
CA ALA A 109 7.51 16.47 -7.89
C ALA A 109 6.92 17.54 -8.81
N THR A 110 5.60 17.47 -8.99
CA THR A 110 4.91 18.51 -9.76
C THR A 110 4.81 19.78 -8.91
N GLN A 111 4.49 20.90 -9.55
CA GLN A 111 4.27 22.16 -8.83
C GLN A 111 3.14 22.01 -7.81
N GLU A 112 2.10 21.29 -8.18
CA GLU A 112 0.99 21.03 -7.28
C GLU A 112 1.42 20.23 -6.07
N GLU A 113 2.21 19.18 -6.31
CA GLU A 113 2.72 18.34 -5.21
C GLU A 113 3.62 19.15 -4.29
N LEU A 114 4.49 19.99 -4.86
CA LEU A 114 5.36 20.82 -4.05
C LEU A 114 4.56 21.81 -3.20
N GLY A 115 3.47 22.33 -3.75
CA GLY A 115 2.57 23.21 -3.00
C GLY A 115 1.94 22.50 -1.82
N GLU A 116 1.49 21.27 -2.03
CA GLU A 116 0.88 20.47 -0.96
C GLU A 116 1.92 20.12 0.11
N ILE A 117 3.12 19.78 -0.31
CA ILE A 117 4.20 19.48 0.62
C ILE A 117 4.50 20.70 1.48
N ARG A 118 4.53 21.88 0.86
CA ARG A 118 4.77 23.13 1.59
C ARG A 118 3.70 23.36 2.65
N LYS A 119 2.43 23.08 2.33
CA LYS A 119 1.35 23.22 3.30
C LYS A 119 1.54 22.30 4.49
N LEU A 120 1.98 21.08 4.23
CA LEU A 120 2.24 20.12 5.30
C LEU A 120 3.38 20.57 6.21
N ILE A 121 4.42 21.15 5.64
CA ILE A 121 5.53 21.70 6.40
C ILE A 121 5.05 22.85 7.27
N GLU A 122 4.24 23.74 6.73
CA GLU A 122 3.71 24.87 7.50
C GLU A 122 2.82 24.41 8.64
N ALA A 123 1.99 23.39 8.41
CA ALA A 123 1.16 22.82 9.45
C ALA A 123 2.00 22.25 10.59
N SER A 124 3.10 21.56 10.26
CA SER A 124 4.01 21.02 11.26
C SER A 124 4.70 22.12 12.05
N ARG A 125 5.11 23.19 11.34
CA ARG A 125 5.78 24.34 11.91
C ARG A 125 4.93 25.06 12.95
N ASP A 126 3.62 25.13 12.67
CA ASP A 126 2.67 25.77 13.56
C ASP A 126 2.28 24.90 14.75
N GLY A 127 2.92 23.76 14.89
CA GLY A 127 2.65 22.86 15.99
C GLY A 127 1.38 22.05 15.83
N ARG A 128 0.78 22.08 14.64
CA ARG A 128 -0.39 21.27 14.37
C ARG A 128 0.06 19.88 13.95
N GLU A 129 -0.56 18.89 14.54
CA GLU A 129 -0.26 17.54 14.17
C GLU A 129 -0.88 17.20 12.82
N ILE A 130 -0.12 16.47 12.01
CA ILE A 130 -0.66 15.92 10.80
C ILE A 130 -1.39 14.65 11.21
N ARG A 131 -2.71 14.73 11.25
CA ARG A 131 -3.49 13.62 11.74
C ARG A 131 -3.65 12.55 10.70
N ASP A 132 -3.59 11.34 11.19
CA ASP A 132 -4.03 10.20 10.44
C ASP A 132 -5.56 10.19 10.53
N GLU A 133 -6.22 10.24 9.42
CA GLU A 133 -7.68 10.28 9.39
C GLU A 133 -8.35 9.08 10.03
N ARG A 134 -7.62 8.02 10.24
CA ARG A 134 -8.14 6.85 10.91
C ARG A 134 -8.28 7.02 12.42
N ASP A 135 -7.52 7.92 12.94
CA ASP A 135 -7.55 8.15 14.39
C ASP A 135 -8.80 8.94 14.78
#